data_a72b955e0744698769826cc00743fd6e
#
_entry.id   a72b955e0744698769826cc00743fd6e
#
_cell.length_a   1.000
_cell.length_b   1.000
_cell.length_c   1.000
_cell.angle_alpha   90.00
_cell.angle_beta   90.00
_cell.angle_gamma   90.00
#
_symmetry.space_group_name_H-M   'P 1'
#
loop_
_entity.id
_entity.type
_entity.pdbx_description
1 polymer ?
#
loop_
_entity_poly.entity_id
_entity_poly.type
_entity_poly.pdbx_seq_one_letter_code
_entity_poly.pdbx_strand_id
1 'polypeptide(L)' 'MLLQYIQSAMHRARYDLLDEGEGFYGEIPDFQGVFANASTLEACREQLAEVLEDWIMLRLSRGLALPIVDGLELRIREVA' A
#
# COMPACT_ATOMS: atom_id res chain seq x y z
N MET A 1 11.03 -3.53 10.74
CA MET A 1 11.16 -2.59 9.61
C MET A 1 10.05 -2.73 8.58
N LEU A 2 9.82 -3.93 8.05
CA LEU A 2 8.78 -4.13 7.03
C LEU A 2 7.39 -3.81 7.57
N LEU A 3 7.04 -4.35 8.73
CA LEU A 3 5.73 -4.09 9.34
C LEU A 3 5.53 -2.61 9.62
N GLN A 4 6.54 -1.97 10.17
CA GLN A 4 6.50 -0.53 10.47
C GLN A 4 6.32 0.29 9.18
N TYR A 5 7.01 -0.09 8.12
CA TYR A 5 6.87 0.55 6.82
C TYR A 5 5.43 0.43 6.28
N ILE A 6 4.89 -0.79 6.34
CA ILE A 6 3.52 -1.05 5.87
C ILE A 6 2.52 -0.22 6.69
N GLN A 7 2.67 -0.18 8.00
CA GLN A 7 1.77 0.60 8.86
C GLN A 7 1.84 2.08 8.54
N SER A 8 3.04 2.62 8.34
CA SER A 8 3.21 4.04 7.99
C SER A 8 2.61 4.34 6.62
N ALA A 9 2.80 3.47 5.64
CA ALA A 9 2.21 3.65 4.32
C ALA A 9 0.68 3.61 4.40
N MET A 10 0.12 2.67 5.16
CA MET A 10 -1.33 2.55 5.32
C MET A 10 -1.94 3.76 6.02
N HIS A 11 -1.21 4.43 6.88
CA HIS A 11 -1.68 5.67 7.51
C HIS A 11 -1.86 6.81 6.51
N ARG A 12 -1.22 6.73 5.35
CA ARG A 12 -1.36 7.72 4.29
C ARG A 12 -2.48 7.41 3.33
N ALA A 13 -3.15 6.28 3.51
CA ALA A 13 -4.21 5.85 2.62
C ALA A 13 -5.37 6.85 2.63
N ARG A 14 -5.97 7.04 1.46
CA ARG A 14 -7.15 7.87 1.28
C ARG A 14 -8.27 7.02 0.77
N TYR A 15 -9.47 7.26 1.29
CA TYR A 15 -10.64 6.49 0.93
C TYR A 15 -11.75 7.43 0.46
N ASP A 16 -12.40 7.04 -0.61
CA ASP A 16 -13.54 7.79 -1.16
C ASP A 16 -14.76 6.88 -1.18
N LEU A 17 -15.90 7.45 -0.78
CA LEU A 17 -17.17 6.78 -0.94
C LEU A 17 -17.63 6.98 -2.38
N LEU A 18 -17.84 5.87 -3.08
CA LEU A 18 -18.29 5.91 -4.46
C LEU A 18 -19.81 6.10 -4.52
N ASP A 19 -20.27 6.68 -5.63
CA ASP A 19 -21.68 6.99 -5.79
C ASP A 19 -22.54 5.74 -5.97
N GLU A 20 -23.81 5.87 -5.58
CA GLU A 20 -24.87 4.88 -5.87
C GLU A 20 -24.56 3.46 -5.41
N GLY A 21 -23.99 3.33 -4.21
CA GLY A 21 -23.76 2.02 -3.64
C GLY A 21 -22.63 1.24 -4.26
N GLU A 22 -21.75 1.90 -5.00
CA GLU A 22 -20.58 1.24 -5.60
C GLU A 22 -19.49 0.92 -4.59
N GLY A 23 -19.66 1.32 -3.33
CA GLY A 23 -18.74 1.02 -2.26
C GLY A 23 -17.68 2.07 -2.04
N PHE A 24 -16.48 1.62 -1.66
CA PHE A 24 -15.37 2.49 -1.32
C PHE A 24 -14.18 2.22 -2.22
N TYR A 25 -13.45 3.29 -2.50
CA TYR A 25 -12.20 3.24 -3.23
C TYR A 25 -11.08 3.70 -2.29
N GLY A 26 -9.98 2.98 -2.24
CA GLY A 26 -8.84 3.35 -1.44
C GLY A 26 -7.57 3.38 -2.25
N GLU A 27 -6.69 4.32 -1.92
CA GLU A 27 -5.38 4.43 -2.56
C GLU A 27 -4.37 4.97 -1.56
N ILE A 28 -3.10 4.79 -1.88
CA ILE A 28 -2.01 5.36 -1.08
C ILE A 28 -1.23 6.30 -1.99
N PRO A 29 -1.19 7.62 -1.67
CA PRO A 29 -0.38 8.56 -2.44
C PRO A 29 1.08 8.10 -2.52
N ASP A 30 1.73 8.37 -3.65
CA ASP A 30 3.11 8.00 -3.93
C ASP A 30 3.33 6.50 -4.19
N PHE A 31 2.30 5.68 -4.05
CA PHE A 31 2.36 4.25 -4.35
C PHE A 31 1.53 4.00 -5.61
N GLN A 32 2.12 4.25 -6.75
CA GLN A 32 1.43 4.12 -8.03
C GLN A 32 1.04 2.66 -8.28
N GLY A 33 -0.24 2.41 -8.52
CA GLY A 33 -0.75 1.07 -8.72
C GLY A 33 -1.27 0.40 -7.47
N VAL A 34 -1.14 1.03 -6.31
CA VAL A 34 -1.68 0.49 -5.06
C VAL A 34 -3.03 1.13 -4.79
N PHE A 35 -4.10 0.39 -5.09
CA PHE A 35 -5.47 0.84 -4.89
C PHE A 35 -6.37 -0.37 -4.67
N ALA A 36 -7.54 -0.13 -4.10
CA ALA A 36 -8.51 -1.17 -3.84
C ALA A 36 -9.94 -0.61 -3.92
N ASN A 37 -10.88 -1.50 -4.14
CA ASN A 37 -12.30 -1.16 -4.17
C ASN A 37 -13.07 -2.28 -3.48
N ALA A 38 -13.95 -1.92 -2.57
CA ALA A 38 -14.75 -2.92 -1.85
C ALA A 38 -16.07 -2.31 -1.39
N SER A 39 -17.02 -3.16 -1.01
CA SER A 39 -18.35 -2.72 -0.62
C SER A 39 -18.38 -2.03 0.75
N THR A 40 -17.41 -2.29 1.61
CA THR A 40 -17.31 -1.65 2.92
C THR A 40 -15.92 -1.01 3.08
N LEU A 41 -15.83 -0.04 3.97
CA LEU A 41 -14.55 0.61 4.25
C LEU A 41 -13.55 -0.38 4.82
N GLU A 42 -13.98 -1.24 5.71
CA GLU A 42 -13.12 -2.25 6.33
C GLU A 42 -12.56 -3.22 5.31
N ALA A 43 -13.42 -3.72 4.41
CA ALA A 43 -12.96 -4.62 3.34
C ALA A 43 -12.02 -3.91 2.37
N CYS A 44 -12.30 -2.64 2.06
CA CYS A 44 -11.43 -1.85 1.21
C CYS A 44 -10.04 -1.70 1.82
N ARG A 45 -9.98 -1.42 3.12
CA ARG A 45 -8.72 -1.28 3.83
C ARG A 45 -7.94 -2.59 3.84
N GLU A 46 -8.62 -3.71 4.08
CA GLU A 46 -7.97 -5.02 4.07
C GLU A 46 -7.40 -5.35 2.70
N GLN A 47 -8.17 -5.11 1.63
CA GLN A 47 -7.70 -5.31 0.27
C GLN A 47 -6.51 -4.41 -0.05
N LEU A 48 -6.58 -3.16 0.38
CA LEU A 48 -5.50 -2.20 0.13
C LEU A 48 -4.20 -2.67 0.79
N ALA A 49 -4.28 -3.19 2.01
CA ALA A 49 -3.12 -3.71 2.71
C ALA A 49 -2.51 -4.92 1.97
N GLU A 50 -3.35 -5.82 1.47
CA GLU A 50 -2.89 -6.96 0.69
C GLU A 50 -2.22 -6.53 -0.61
N VAL A 51 -2.82 -5.58 -1.32
CA VAL A 51 -2.24 -5.04 -2.56
C VAL A 51 -0.90 -4.39 -2.27
N LEU A 52 -0.81 -3.63 -1.18
CA LEU A 52 0.43 -2.97 -0.77
C LEU A 52 1.53 -4.00 -0.48
N GLU A 53 1.22 -5.05 0.27
CA GLU A 53 2.18 -6.09 0.59
C GLU A 53 2.70 -6.76 -0.68
N ASP A 54 1.82 -7.14 -1.59
CA ASP A 54 2.20 -7.77 -2.84
C ASP A 54 3.06 -6.84 -3.69
N TRP A 55 2.69 -5.56 -3.74
CA TRP A 55 3.42 -4.55 -4.48
C TRP A 55 4.84 -4.37 -3.94
N ILE A 56 4.97 -4.31 -2.61
CA ILE A 56 6.29 -4.19 -1.96
C ILE A 56 7.15 -5.41 -2.27
N MET A 57 6.60 -6.61 -2.10
CA MET A 57 7.35 -7.83 -2.32
C MET A 57 7.82 -7.96 -3.77
N LEU A 58 6.94 -7.59 -4.71
CA LEU A 58 7.30 -7.63 -6.13
C LEU A 58 8.45 -6.67 -6.44
N ARG A 59 8.36 -5.44 -5.95
CA ARG A 59 9.41 -4.45 -6.20
C ARG A 59 10.73 -4.84 -5.56
N LEU A 60 10.69 -5.32 -4.32
CA LEU A 60 11.90 -5.79 -3.66
C LEU A 60 12.53 -6.95 -4.42
N SER A 61 11.72 -7.89 -4.89
CA SER A 61 12.24 -9.05 -5.64
C SER A 61 12.89 -8.65 -6.96
N ARG A 62 12.51 -7.51 -7.52
CA ARG A 62 13.07 -6.98 -8.76
C ARG A 62 14.14 -5.92 -8.53
N GLY A 63 14.51 -5.67 -7.29
CA GLY A 63 15.49 -4.65 -6.95
C GLY A 63 15.05 -3.24 -7.26
N LEU A 64 13.74 -3.00 -7.31
CA LEU A 64 13.19 -1.68 -7.60
C LEU A 64 13.06 -0.86 -6.33
N ALA A 65 13.22 0.45 -6.47
CA ALA A 65 13.12 1.37 -5.34
C ALA A 65 11.69 1.45 -4.81
N LEU A 66 11.57 1.66 -3.50
CA LEU A 66 10.31 1.92 -2.83
C LEU A 66 10.28 3.37 -2.37
N PRO A 67 9.07 3.99 -2.29
CA PRO A 67 8.96 5.32 -1.72
C PRO A 67 9.47 5.34 -0.27
N ILE A 68 10.05 6.45 0.13
CA ILE A 68 10.41 6.68 1.53
C ILE A 68 9.14 7.16 2.24
N VAL A 69 8.77 6.49 3.32
CA VAL A 69 7.55 6.80 4.08
C VAL A 69 7.95 7.13 5.51
N ASP A 70 7.60 8.34 5.95
CA ASP A 70 7.90 8.81 7.31
C ASP A 70 9.36 8.59 7.69
N GLY A 71 10.28 8.82 6.74
CA GLY A 71 11.71 8.61 6.94
C GLY A 71 12.13 7.15 6.89
N LEU A 72 11.21 6.23 6.67
CA LEU A 72 11.51 4.80 6.57
C LEU A 72 11.85 4.43 5.15
N GLU A 73 12.97 3.75 4.98
CA GLU A 73 13.43 3.28 3.69
C GLU A 73 13.63 1.78 3.75
N LEU A 74 12.98 1.05 2.83
CA LEU A 74 13.16 -0.39 2.69
C LEU A 74 13.93 -0.71 1.44
N ARG A 75 14.90 -1.60 1.56
CA ARG A 75 15.59 -2.15 0.40
C ARG A 75 16.21 -3.48 0.76
N ILE A 76 16.39 -4.31 -0.25
CA ILE A 76 17.08 -5.58 -0.08
C ILE A 76 18.55 -5.27 0.11
N ARG A 77 19.12 -5.80 1.20
CA ARG A 77 20.55 -5.70 1.42
C ARG A 77 21.21 -6.90 0.74
N GLU A 78 22.09 -6.63 -0.20
CA GLU A 78 22.90 -7.68 -0.77
C GLU A 78 23.98 -8.06 0.23
N VAL A 79 24.03 -9.34 0.53
CA VAL A 79 25.10 -9.92 1.34
C VAL A 79 26.01 -10.66 0.38
N ALA A 80 27.15 -10.09 0.13
CA ALA A 80 28.13 -10.68 -0.76
C ALA A 80 28.86 -11.83 -0.07
#